data_175e7ef474d9ab76b3beaf41f2484a77
#
_entry.id   175e7ef474d9ab76b3beaf41f2484a77
#
_cell.length_a   1.000
_cell.length_b   1.000
_cell.length_c   1.000
_cell.angle_alpha   90.00
_cell.angle_beta   90.00
_cell.angle_gamma   90.00
#
_symmetry.space_group_name_H-M   'P 1'
#
loop_
_entity.id
_entity.type
_entity.pdbx_description
1 polymer ?
#
loop_
_entity_poly.entity_id
_entity_poly.type
_entity_poly.pdbx_seq_one_letter_code
_entity_poly.pdbx_strand_id
1 'polypeptide(L)'
;MKNINHNIKVLIADDHEIFRDGLKLMLSKADKIELVGEAANGKELIKLIETTSPDVVVTDIKMPMMDGVEATKKIKEQYPAIEVIALSMFDDEELILEMLDAGAKGYLLKNSDKFEITDAVTTVYEGNTYYCKHTSSKLAKLIALSRENKEKKKKEAEFTEKEIEIIRLICQEFTNKEIGEKVFLSSRTVEGYRMKIMEKLKAKNTVGIVIEAIRLGFYHPE
;
A
#
# COMPACT_ATOMS: atom_id res chain seq x y z
N MET A 1 7.56 21.58 16.66
CA MET A 1 8.98 21.62 16.23
C MET A 1 9.78 20.88 17.29
N LYS A 2 10.34 19.71 16.95
CA LYS A 2 11.25 18.97 17.84
C LYS A 2 12.55 19.76 17.97
N ASN A 3 13.18 19.72 19.16
CA ASN A 3 14.33 20.55 19.50
C ASN A 3 15.57 20.17 18.67
N ILE A 4 16.16 21.10 17.93
CA ILE A 4 17.22 20.87 16.93
C ILE A 4 18.61 20.60 17.58
N ASN A 5 18.73 20.61 18.90
CA ASN A 5 20.02 20.44 19.64
C ASN A 5 20.27 19.04 20.17
N HIS A 6 19.58 18.02 19.68
CA HIS A 6 19.63 16.66 20.16
C HIS A 6 19.95 15.72 18.98
N ASN A 7 20.84 14.78 19.16
CA ASN A 7 21.10 13.74 18.17
C ASN A 7 19.87 12.83 18.00
N ILE A 8 19.52 12.53 16.77
CA ILE A 8 18.42 11.61 16.44
C ILE A 8 18.87 10.19 16.84
N LYS A 9 18.18 9.61 17.79
CA LYS A 9 18.43 8.24 18.23
C LYS A 9 17.85 7.23 17.23
N VAL A 10 18.73 6.46 16.60
CA VAL A 10 18.35 5.46 15.60
C VAL A 10 18.60 4.06 16.14
N LEU A 11 17.64 3.18 16.02
CA LEU A 11 17.73 1.75 16.27
C LEU A 11 17.59 1.01 14.93
N ILE A 12 18.50 0.07 14.64
CA ILE A 12 18.47 -0.69 13.38
C ILE A 12 18.09 -2.15 13.62
N ALA A 13 17.39 -2.75 12.66
CA ALA A 13 17.07 -4.17 12.68
C ALA A 13 17.25 -4.79 11.28
N ASP A 14 18.06 -5.84 11.19
CA ASP A 14 18.30 -6.61 9.97
C ASP A 14 18.89 -7.97 10.36
N ASP A 15 18.51 -9.06 9.74
CA ASP A 15 19.06 -10.39 10.05
C ASP A 15 20.43 -10.63 9.40
N HIS A 16 20.84 -9.79 8.43
CA HIS A 16 22.13 -9.87 7.76
C HIS A 16 23.20 -9.05 8.52
N GLU A 17 24.09 -9.70 9.23
CA GLU A 17 25.15 -9.06 10.05
C GLU A 17 26.01 -8.08 9.25
N ILE A 18 26.46 -8.48 8.04
CA ILE A 18 27.30 -7.64 7.19
C ILE A 18 26.57 -6.34 6.81
N PHE A 19 25.27 -6.41 6.56
CA PHE A 19 24.49 -5.23 6.23
C PHE A 19 24.31 -4.32 7.45
N ARG A 20 24.04 -4.89 8.63
CA ARG A 20 23.98 -4.12 9.89
C ARG A 20 25.29 -3.38 10.15
N ASP A 21 26.44 -4.05 9.97
CA ASP A 21 27.76 -3.43 10.14
C ASP A 21 27.98 -2.28 9.14
N GLY A 22 27.54 -2.45 7.90
CA GLY A 22 27.55 -1.39 6.90
C GLY A 22 26.71 -0.18 7.32
N LEU A 23 25.47 -0.41 7.78
CA LEU A 23 24.60 0.64 8.30
C LEU A 23 25.20 1.38 9.50
N LYS A 24 25.78 0.64 10.47
CA LYS A 24 26.50 1.24 11.61
C LYS A 24 27.60 2.18 11.14
N LEU A 25 28.42 1.73 10.20
CA LEU A 25 29.50 2.55 9.67
C LEU A 25 28.99 3.80 8.93
N MET A 26 27.88 3.69 8.21
CA MET A 26 27.27 4.82 7.52
C MET A 26 26.70 5.84 8.50
N LEU A 27 25.94 5.38 9.49
CA LEU A 27 25.29 6.23 10.49
C LEU A 27 26.29 6.86 11.47
N SER A 28 27.35 6.15 11.88
CA SER A 28 28.38 6.69 12.78
C SER A 28 29.14 7.90 12.22
N LYS A 29 29.14 8.08 10.91
CA LYS A 29 29.76 9.21 10.22
C LYS A 29 28.77 10.35 9.92
N ALA A 30 27.53 10.26 10.40
CA ALA A 30 26.51 11.26 10.17
C ALA A 30 26.43 12.19 11.39
N ASP A 31 26.63 13.47 11.15
CA ASP A 31 26.39 14.50 12.16
C ASP A 31 24.90 14.46 12.58
N LYS A 32 24.62 14.55 13.87
CA LYS A 32 23.26 14.55 14.43
C LYS A 32 22.51 13.20 14.45
N ILE A 33 23.14 12.10 14.14
CA ILE A 33 22.54 10.76 14.28
C ILE A 33 23.35 9.97 15.34
N GLU A 34 22.63 9.34 16.25
CA GLU A 34 23.20 8.46 17.28
C GLU A 34 22.58 7.07 17.13
N LEU A 35 23.41 6.09 16.81
CA LEU A 35 22.97 4.69 16.81
C LEU A 35 22.88 4.19 18.24
N VAL A 36 21.67 3.89 18.72
CA VAL A 36 21.42 3.46 20.10
C VAL A 36 21.31 1.96 20.28
N GLY A 37 21.30 1.19 19.19
CA GLY A 37 21.32 -0.27 19.25
C GLY A 37 21.07 -0.93 17.89
N GLU A 38 21.21 -2.26 17.89
CA GLU A 38 20.98 -3.12 16.74
C GLU A 38 20.25 -4.40 17.14
N ALA A 39 19.40 -4.92 16.25
CA ALA A 39 18.66 -6.15 16.42
C ALA A 39 18.80 -7.05 15.19
N ALA A 40 18.77 -8.37 15.40
CA ALA A 40 18.79 -9.35 14.31
C ALA A 40 17.37 -9.82 13.90
N ASN A 41 16.33 -9.37 14.58
CA ASN A 41 14.93 -9.72 14.31
C ASN A 41 13.98 -8.77 15.04
N GLY A 42 12.69 -8.80 14.66
CA GLY A 42 11.68 -7.93 15.24
C GLY A 42 11.44 -8.12 16.75
N LYS A 43 11.66 -9.34 17.30
CA LYS A 43 11.49 -9.57 18.74
C LYS A 43 12.59 -8.88 19.56
N GLU A 44 13.82 -8.93 19.10
CA GLU A 44 14.94 -8.19 19.70
C GLU A 44 14.73 -6.70 19.56
N LEU A 45 14.27 -6.24 18.39
CA LEU A 45 13.95 -4.85 18.12
C LEU A 45 12.97 -4.29 19.17
N ILE A 46 11.84 -4.95 19.40
CA ILE A 46 10.84 -4.51 20.38
C ILE A 46 11.44 -4.41 21.80
N LYS A 47 12.23 -5.41 22.21
CA LYS A 47 12.90 -5.38 23.53
C LYS A 47 13.88 -4.21 23.68
N LEU A 48 14.64 -3.90 22.63
CA LEU A 48 15.60 -2.81 22.65
C LEU A 48 14.93 -1.44 22.67
N ILE A 49 13.75 -1.28 22.08
CA ILE A 49 12.97 -0.04 22.15
C ILE A 49 12.70 0.38 23.60
N GLU A 50 12.37 -0.57 24.49
CA GLU A 50 12.07 -0.30 25.90
C GLU A 50 13.25 0.32 26.65
N THR A 51 14.46 -0.07 26.29
CA THR A 51 15.68 0.36 26.98
C THR A 51 16.39 1.54 26.33
N THR A 52 16.27 1.69 25.02
CA THR A 52 17.00 2.70 24.24
C THR A 52 16.19 3.94 23.92
N SER A 53 14.85 3.82 23.91
CA SER A 53 13.92 4.90 23.56
C SER A 53 14.34 5.62 22.27
N PRO A 54 14.38 4.94 21.11
CA PRO A 54 14.81 5.53 19.85
C PRO A 54 13.78 6.53 19.32
N ASP A 55 14.22 7.49 18.51
CA ASP A 55 13.36 8.39 17.76
C ASP A 55 12.91 7.74 16.44
N VAL A 56 13.83 7.04 15.78
CA VAL A 56 13.61 6.39 14.48
C VAL A 56 14.10 4.95 14.53
N VAL A 57 13.31 4.06 13.97
CA VAL A 57 13.69 2.66 13.72
C VAL A 57 13.91 2.49 12.23
N VAL A 58 15.03 1.89 11.84
CA VAL A 58 15.32 1.45 10.48
C VAL A 58 15.32 -0.07 10.47
N THR A 59 14.34 -0.70 9.82
CA THR A 59 14.13 -2.15 9.88
C THR A 59 14.10 -2.80 8.51
N ASP A 60 14.75 -3.95 8.38
CA ASP A 60 14.49 -4.86 7.27
C ASP A 60 13.04 -5.35 7.35
N ILE A 61 12.46 -5.64 6.19
CA ILE A 61 11.10 -6.17 6.07
C ILE A 61 11.09 -7.66 6.40
N LYS A 62 12.03 -8.42 5.82
CA LYS A 62 12.07 -9.89 5.97
C LYS A 62 13.11 -10.30 7.01
N MET A 63 12.64 -10.62 8.21
CA MET A 63 13.47 -11.11 9.31
C MET A 63 12.86 -12.38 9.93
N PRO A 64 13.67 -13.28 10.51
CA PRO A 64 13.17 -14.45 11.21
C PRO A 64 12.43 -14.08 12.51
N MET A 65 11.60 -14.99 13.03
CA MET A 65 10.85 -14.90 14.29
C MET A 65 9.77 -13.81 14.36
N MET A 66 10.04 -12.63 13.88
CA MET A 66 9.13 -11.49 13.74
C MET A 66 9.68 -10.63 12.61
N ASP A 67 8.91 -10.46 11.57
CA ASP A 67 9.28 -9.63 10.42
C ASP A 67 9.11 -8.12 10.69
N GLY A 68 9.58 -7.29 9.74
CA GLY A 68 9.52 -5.85 9.87
C GLY A 68 8.10 -5.28 9.81
N VAL A 69 7.16 -5.95 9.13
CA VAL A 69 5.76 -5.52 9.05
C VAL A 69 5.08 -5.69 10.41
N GLU A 70 5.22 -6.89 11.01
CA GLU A 70 4.67 -7.18 12.35
C GLU A 70 5.32 -6.28 13.42
N ALA A 71 6.63 -6.11 13.35
CA ALA A 71 7.36 -5.23 14.27
C ALA A 71 6.87 -3.78 14.15
N THR A 72 6.69 -3.26 12.92
CA THR A 72 6.19 -1.91 12.68
C THR A 72 4.79 -1.70 13.25
N LYS A 73 3.86 -2.64 13.04
CA LYS A 73 2.51 -2.59 13.64
C LYS A 73 2.58 -2.47 15.16
N LYS A 74 3.38 -3.32 15.82
CA LYS A 74 3.55 -3.29 17.28
C LYS A 74 4.18 -1.98 17.75
N ILE A 75 5.18 -1.47 17.03
CA ILE A 75 5.80 -0.17 17.36
C ILE A 75 4.76 0.94 17.30
N LYS A 76 3.96 0.99 16.24
CA LYS A 76 2.94 2.05 16.08
C LYS A 76 1.79 1.94 17.09
N GLU A 77 1.45 0.73 17.52
CA GLU A 77 0.46 0.50 18.58
C GLU A 77 0.97 0.91 19.97
N GLN A 78 2.20 0.53 20.32
CA GLN A 78 2.72 0.69 21.68
C GLN A 78 3.55 1.98 21.85
N TYR A 79 4.22 2.42 20.79
CA TYR A 79 5.15 3.56 20.78
C TYR A 79 4.88 4.49 19.57
N PRO A 80 3.70 5.12 19.47
CA PRO A 80 3.28 5.85 18.28
C PRO A 80 4.19 7.03 17.90
N ALA A 81 5.00 7.51 18.84
CA ALA A 81 5.95 8.61 18.62
C ALA A 81 7.23 8.17 17.88
N ILE A 82 7.54 6.86 17.87
CA ILE A 82 8.69 6.32 17.17
C ILE A 82 8.34 6.21 15.68
N GLU A 83 9.19 6.79 14.85
CA GLU A 83 9.02 6.70 13.42
C GLU A 83 9.76 5.50 12.84
N VAL A 84 9.21 4.91 11.76
CA VAL A 84 9.75 3.68 11.18
C VAL A 84 10.09 3.90 9.71
N ILE A 85 11.29 3.46 9.31
CA ILE A 85 11.78 3.38 7.94
C ILE A 85 11.97 1.90 7.59
N ALA A 86 11.35 1.45 6.54
CA ALA A 86 11.58 0.12 5.97
C ALA A 86 12.82 0.11 5.09
N LEU A 87 13.62 -0.96 5.21
CA LEU A 87 14.68 -1.32 4.27
C LEU A 87 14.31 -2.58 3.53
N SER A 88 14.54 -2.64 2.22
CA SER A 88 14.27 -3.81 1.40
C SER A 88 15.34 -4.04 0.34
N MET A 89 15.57 -5.31 0.03
CA MET A 89 16.40 -5.68 -1.14
C MET A 89 15.68 -5.40 -2.46
N PHE A 90 14.33 -5.41 -2.43
CA PHE A 90 13.49 -5.31 -3.60
C PHE A 90 12.45 -4.20 -3.45
N ASP A 91 12.04 -3.65 -4.57
CA ASP A 91 10.98 -2.66 -4.69
C ASP A 91 9.63 -3.34 -5.01
N ASP A 92 9.32 -4.42 -4.31
CA ASP A 92 8.07 -5.17 -4.43
C ASP A 92 6.90 -4.29 -3.98
N GLU A 93 5.91 -4.15 -4.87
CA GLU A 93 4.75 -3.28 -4.64
C GLU A 93 3.91 -3.71 -3.44
N GLU A 94 3.78 -5.01 -3.24
CA GLU A 94 3.02 -5.60 -2.15
C GLU A 94 3.67 -5.30 -0.79
N LEU A 95 4.98 -5.47 -0.70
CA LEU A 95 5.77 -5.16 0.50
C LEU A 95 5.77 -3.65 0.83
N ILE A 96 5.82 -2.79 -0.20
CA ILE A 96 5.71 -1.34 0.01
C ILE A 96 4.36 -1.01 0.66
N LEU A 97 3.26 -1.53 0.12
CA LEU A 97 1.92 -1.29 0.64
C LEU A 97 1.75 -1.84 2.07
N GLU A 98 2.23 -3.06 2.33
CA GLU A 98 2.16 -3.67 3.67
C GLU A 98 2.89 -2.82 4.73
N MET A 99 4.08 -2.32 4.41
CA MET A 99 4.84 -1.46 5.32
C MET A 99 4.17 -0.11 5.56
N LEU A 100 3.57 0.50 4.52
CA LEU A 100 2.81 1.73 4.66
C LEU A 100 1.54 1.53 5.51
N ASP A 101 0.80 0.46 5.28
CA ASP A 101 -0.40 0.12 6.05
C ASP A 101 -0.04 -0.22 7.51
N ALA A 102 1.15 -0.77 7.76
CA ALA A 102 1.71 -0.97 9.10
C ALA A 102 2.09 0.35 9.80
N GLY A 103 2.20 1.46 9.05
CA GLY A 103 2.49 2.79 9.58
C GLY A 103 3.94 3.26 9.41
N ALA A 104 4.73 2.62 8.55
CA ALA A 104 6.06 3.13 8.19
C ALA A 104 5.95 4.47 7.46
N LYS A 105 6.82 5.41 7.79
CA LYS A 105 6.91 6.72 7.13
C LYS A 105 8.06 6.82 6.12
N GLY A 106 8.95 5.85 6.11
CA GLY A 106 10.04 5.79 5.14
C GLY A 106 10.13 4.42 4.47
N TYR A 107 10.58 4.42 3.21
CA TYR A 107 10.93 3.21 2.48
C TYR A 107 12.19 3.44 1.66
N LEU A 108 13.21 2.64 1.93
CA LEU A 108 14.51 2.67 1.28
C LEU A 108 14.84 1.31 0.69
N LEU A 109 15.67 1.30 -0.33
CA LEU A 109 16.30 0.08 -0.81
C LEU A 109 17.64 -0.14 -0.09
N LYS A 110 18.03 -1.40 0.12
CA LYS A 110 19.32 -1.75 0.76
C LYS A 110 20.55 -1.30 -0.04
N ASN A 111 20.37 -0.90 -1.31
CA ASN A 111 21.41 -0.30 -2.13
C ASN A 111 21.45 1.23 -2.06
N SER A 112 20.63 1.85 -1.21
CA SER A 112 20.67 3.30 -0.97
C SER A 112 22.00 3.73 -0.39
N ASP A 113 22.47 4.89 -0.81
CA ASP A 113 23.71 5.45 -0.33
C ASP A 113 23.57 6.11 1.06
N LYS A 114 24.72 6.50 1.66
CA LYS A 114 24.75 7.14 2.96
C LYS A 114 23.86 8.41 3.03
N PHE A 115 23.88 9.22 1.98
CA PHE A 115 23.14 10.49 1.95
C PHE A 115 21.63 10.23 1.94
N GLU A 116 21.18 9.27 1.14
CA GLU A 116 19.78 8.85 1.12
C GLU A 116 19.30 8.34 2.47
N ILE A 117 20.11 7.50 3.16
CA ILE A 117 19.75 6.95 4.47
C ILE A 117 19.69 8.07 5.52
N THR A 118 20.67 8.98 5.55
CA THR A 118 20.70 10.07 6.55
C THR A 118 19.59 11.10 6.30
N ASP A 119 19.28 11.38 5.03
CA ASP A 119 18.19 12.27 4.64
C ASP A 119 16.83 11.67 5.01
N ALA A 120 16.64 10.36 4.76
CA ALA A 120 15.45 9.65 5.17
C ALA A 120 15.22 9.70 6.69
N VAL A 121 16.28 9.43 7.48
CA VAL A 121 16.21 9.48 8.95
C VAL A 121 15.79 10.88 9.42
N THR A 122 16.40 11.91 8.87
CA THR A 122 16.11 13.31 9.25
C THR A 122 14.68 13.70 8.85
N THR A 123 14.28 13.39 7.62
CA THR A 123 12.95 13.69 7.08
C THR A 123 11.84 13.02 7.90
N VAL A 124 12.04 11.75 8.23
CA VAL A 124 11.06 10.97 9.00
C VAL A 124 11.01 11.45 10.46
N TYR A 125 12.15 11.77 11.07
CA TYR A 125 12.21 12.35 12.40
C TYR A 125 11.45 13.68 12.50
N GLU A 126 11.47 14.50 11.45
CA GLU A 126 10.71 15.76 11.36
C GLU A 126 9.20 15.52 11.17
N GLY A 127 8.77 14.27 11.03
CA GLY A 127 7.36 13.88 10.87
C GLY A 127 6.89 13.81 9.42
N ASN A 128 7.78 14.03 8.45
CA ASN A 128 7.49 13.88 7.02
C ASN A 128 7.67 12.44 6.54
N THR A 129 7.21 12.14 5.33
CA THR A 129 7.41 10.83 4.69
C THR A 129 8.60 10.88 3.73
N TYR A 130 9.36 9.78 3.67
CA TYR A 130 10.49 9.63 2.76
C TYR A 130 10.37 8.39 1.89
N TYR A 131 10.39 8.59 0.59
CA TYR A 131 10.44 7.50 -0.39
C TYR A 131 11.50 7.81 -1.42
N CYS A 132 12.43 6.89 -1.68
CA CYS A 132 13.41 7.07 -2.75
C CYS A 132 12.68 7.26 -4.10
N LYS A 133 13.35 7.88 -5.07
CA LYS A 133 12.73 8.22 -6.38
C LYS A 133 12.03 7.04 -7.05
N HIS A 134 12.63 5.86 -6.93
CA HIS A 134 12.09 4.63 -7.53
C HIS A 134 10.79 4.21 -6.84
N THR A 135 10.79 4.16 -5.53
CA THR A 135 9.60 3.85 -4.71
C THR A 135 8.50 4.88 -4.88
N SER A 136 8.84 6.18 -4.95
CA SER A 136 7.87 7.26 -5.18
C SER A 136 7.10 7.10 -6.48
N SER A 137 7.78 6.73 -7.58
CA SER A 137 7.13 6.49 -8.87
C SER A 137 6.17 5.30 -8.84
N LYS A 138 6.56 4.20 -8.19
CA LYS A 138 5.69 3.03 -8.00
C LYS A 138 4.50 3.36 -7.10
N LEU A 139 4.75 4.02 -5.98
CA LEU A 139 3.71 4.43 -5.05
C LEU A 139 2.66 5.33 -5.71
N ALA A 140 3.07 6.26 -6.56
CA ALA A 140 2.14 7.10 -7.32
C ALA A 140 1.24 6.25 -8.24
N LYS A 141 1.79 5.23 -8.92
CA LYS A 141 1.00 4.29 -9.73
C LYS A 141 0.04 3.46 -8.87
N LEU A 142 0.51 2.94 -7.73
CA LEU A 142 -0.32 2.15 -6.81
C LEU A 142 -1.47 2.96 -6.21
N ILE A 143 -1.21 4.21 -5.83
CA ILE A 143 -2.27 5.12 -5.34
C ILE A 143 -3.30 5.39 -6.44
N ALA A 144 -2.86 5.60 -7.68
CA ALA A 144 -3.76 5.78 -8.81
C ALA A 144 -4.63 4.54 -9.02
N LEU A 145 -4.03 3.34 -9.06
CA LEU A 145 -4.74 2.07 -9.20
C LEU A 145 -5.68 1.78 -8.02
N SER A 146 -5.26 2.09 -6.79
CA SER A 146 -6.10 1.89 -5.60
C SER A 146 -7.32 2.80 -5.58
N ARG A 147 -7.19 4.05 -6.07
CA ARG A 147 -8.33 4.97 -6.24
C ARG A 147 -9.30 4.45 -7.29
N GLU A 148 -8.79 4.00 -8.45
CA GLU A 148 -9.63 3.37 -9.48
C GLU A 148 -10.35 2.12 -8.96
N ASN A 149 -9.67 1.26 -8.19
CA ASN A 149 -10.26 0.08 -7.59
C ASN A 149 -11.32 0.41 -6.52
N LYS A 150 -11.09 1.44 -5.69
CA LYS A 150 -12.10 1.92 -4.73
C LYS A 150 -13.33 2.51 -5.42
N GLU A 151 -13.14 3.27 -6.49
CA GLU A 151 -14.24 3.79 -7.29
C GLU A 151 -15.00 2.67 -8.01
N LYS A 152 -14.28 1.65 -8.53
CA LYS A 152 -14.90 0.45 -9.12
C LYS A 152 -15.75 -0.29 -8.09
N LYS A 153 -15.19 -0.63 -6.93
CA LYS A 153 -15.93 -1.32 -5.84
C LYS A 153 -17.14 -0.52 -5.35
N LYS A 154 -17.04 0.81 -5.26
CA LYS A 154 -18.14 1.66 -4.87
C LYS A 154 -19.26 1.64 -5.92
N LYS A 155 -18.92 1.69 -7.21
CA LYS A 155 -19.89 1.56 -8.29
C LYS A 155 -20.48 0.15 -8.39
N GLU A 156 -19.68 -0.90 -8.18
CA GLU A 156 -20.18 -2.28 -8.11
C GLU A 156 -21.26 -2.45 -7.04
N ALA A 157 -21.09 -1.84 -5.87
CA ALA A 157 -22.06 -1.88 -4.79
C ALA A 157 -23.39 -1.16 -5.11
N GLU A 158 -23.44 -0.35 -6.17
CA GLU A 158 -24.66 0.29 -6.65
C GLU A 158 -25.56 -0.64 -7.49
N PHE A 159 -25.03 -1.81 -7.91
CA PHE A 159 -25.75 -2.76 -8.75
C PHE A 159 -26.16 -4.00 -7.96
N THR A 160 -27.38 -4.46 -8.20
CA THR A 160 -27.85 -5.75 -7.69
C THR A 160 -27.24 -6.89 -8.51
N GLU A 161 -27.15 -8.10 -7.94
CA GLU A 161 -26.70 -9.30 -8.66
C GLU A 161 -27.47 -9.51 -9.97
N LYS A 162 -28.78 -9.26 -9.95
CA LYS A 162 -29.64 -9.39 -11.13
C LYS A 162 -29.30 -8.37 -12.21
N GLU A 163 -28.98 -7.14 -11.84
CA GLU A 163 -28.53 -6.11 -12.79
C GLU A 163 -27.18 -6.50 -13.41
N ILE A 164 -26.24 -7.03 -12.62
CA ILE A 164 -24.94 -7.50 -13.11
C ILE A 164 -25.09 -8.68 -14.06
N GLU A 165 -25.98 -9.63 -13.75
CA GLU A 165 -26.30 -10.75 -14.63
C GLU A 165 -26.83 -10.27 -15.99
N ILE A 166 -27.76 -9.33 -15.97
CA ILE A 166 -28.31 -8.73 -17.19
C ILE A 166 -27.26 -7.96 -17.98
N ILE A 167 -26.35 -7.20 -17.30
CA ILE A 167 -25.25 -6.51 -17.95
C ILE A 167 -24.35 -7.50 -18.70
N ARG A 168 -23.98 -8.63 -18.08
CA ARG A 168 -23.16 -9.66 -18.72
C ARG A 168 -23.82 -10.24 -19.96
N LEU A 169 -25.12 -10.50 -19.90
CA LEU A 169 -25.88 -10.99 -21.05
C LEU A 169 -25.98 -9.95 -22.16
N ILE A 170 -26.10 -8.66 -21.83
CA ILE A 170 -26.05 -7.58 -22.82
C ILE A 170 -24.70 -7.55 -23.54
N CYS A 171 -23.58 -7.71 -22.78
CA CYS A 171 -22.24 -7.75 -23.33
C CYS A 171 -22.00 -8.97 -24.23
N GLN A 172 -22.75 -10.05 -24.02
CA GLN A 172 -22.75 -11.27 -24.85
C GLN A 172 -23.75 -11.16 -26.04
N GLU A 173 -24.22 -9.95 -26.33
CA GLU A 173 -25.10 -9.63 -27.47
C GLU A 173 -26.49 -10.27 -27.44
N PHE A 174 -26.95 -10.80 -26.28
CA PHE A 174 -28.30 -11.34 -26.16
C PHE A 174 -29.39 -10.27 -26.32
N THR A 175 -30.44 -10.61 -27.03
CA THR A 175 -31.66 -9.77 -27.18
C THR A 175 -32.45 -9.75 -25.87
N ASN A 176 -33.38 -8.77 -25.71
CA ASN A 176 -34.23 -8.69 -24.52
C ASN A 176 -35.10 -9.94 -24.30
N LYS A 177 -35.46 -10.63 -25.36
CA LYS A 177 -36.23 -11.89 -25.29
C LYS A 177 -35.35 -13.02 -24.74
N GLU A 178 -34.17 -13.20 -25.30
CA GLU A 178 -33.23 -14.22 -24.89
C GLU A 178 -32.72 -14.00 -23.47
N ILE A 179 -32.47 -12.74 -23.08
CA ILE A 179 -32.14 -12.37 -21.70
C ILE A 179 -33.31 -12.78 -20.79
N GLY A 180 -34.56 -12.43 -21.17
CA GLY A 180 -35.74 -12.78 -20.39
C GLY A 180 -35.89 -14.27 -20.15
N GLU A 181 -35.64 -15.08 -21.18
CA GLU A 181 -35.63 -16.55 -21.07
C GLU A 181 -34.58 -17.07 -20.10
N LYS A 182 -33.34 -16.50 -20.14
CA LYS A 182 -32.23 -16.89 -19.26
C LYS A 182 -32.42 -16.49 -17.80
N VAL A 183 -32.99 -15.31 -17.55
CA VAL A 183 -33.13 -14.77 -16.18
C VAL A 183 -34.55 -14.92 -15.62
N PHE A 184 -35.43 -15.67 -16.33
CA PHE A 184 -36.82 -15.91 -15.97
C PHE A 184 -37.65 -14.63 -15.79
N LEU A 185 -37.53 -13.69 -16.74
CA LEU A 185 -38.26 -12.43 -16.78
C LEU A 185 -38.93 -12.19 -18.13
N SER A 186 -39.95 -11.34 -18.15
CA SER A 186 -40.52 -10.92 -19.43
C SER A 186 -39.56 -9.99 -20.18
N SER A 187 -39.62 -9.98 -21.52
CA SER A 187 -38.84 -9.05 -22.35
C SER A 187 -39.06 -7.59 -21.96
N ARG A 188 -40.29 -7.24 -21.57
CA ARG A 188 -40.64 -5.89 -21.07
C ARG A 188 -39.96 -5.57 -19.73
N THR A 189 -39.83 -6.57 -18.83
CA THR A 189 -39.15 -6.40 -17.57
C THR A 189 -37.65 -6.20 -17.80
N VAL A 190 -37.04 -6.95 -18.72
CA VAL A 190 -35.64 -6.78 -19.13
C VAL A 190 -35.39 -5.40 -19.70
N GLU A 191 -36.28 -4.86 -20.51
CA GLU A 191 -36.22 -3.49 -21.03
C GLU A 191 -36.17 -2.47 -19.87
N GLY A 192 -37.01 -2.64 -18.85
CA GLY A 192 -37.00 -1.81 -17.65
C GLY A 192 -35.65 -1.88 -16.89
N TYR A 193 -35.04 -3.06 -16.78
CA TYR A 193 -33.71 -3.22 -16.23
C TYR A 193 -32.66 -2.50 -17.08
N ARG A 194 -32.69 -2.63 -18.40
CA ARG A 194 -31.74 -1.93 -19.29
C ARG A 194 -31.79 -0.42 -19.11
N MET A 195 -32.99 0.16 -18.99
CA MET A 195 -33.14 1.61 -18.73
C MET A 195 -32.51 2.02 -17.42
N LYS A 196 -32.75 1.29 -16.31
CA LYS A 196 -32.13 1.54 -15.01
C LYS A 196 -30.60 1.38 -15.05
N ILE A 197 -30.12 0.35 -15.73
CA ILE A 197 -28.67 0.09 -15.91
C ILE A 197 -28.02 1.25 -16.67
N MET A 198 -28.65 1.71 -17.77
CA MET A 198 -28.19 2.87 -18.54
C MET A 198 -28.10 4.13 -17.68
N GLU A 199 -29.09 4.38 -16.84
CA GLU A 199 -29.10 5.53 -15.93
C GLU A 199 -27.99 5.45 -14.91
N LYS A 200 -27.82 4.30 -14.22
CA LYS A 200 -26.75 4.05 -13.23
C LYS A 200 -25.36 4.17 -13.85
N LEU A 201 -25.16 3.64 -15.05
CA LEU A 201 -23.90 3.70 -15.79
C LEU A 201 -23.70 5.06 -16.49
N LYS A 202 -24.69 5.93 -16.52
CA LYS A 202 -24.72 7.17 -17.34
C LYS A 202 -24.43 6.88 -18.82
N ALA A 203 -24.83 5.72 -19.29
CA ALA A 203 -24.67 5.28 -20.67
C ALA A 203 -25.80 5.82 -21.57
N LYS A 204 -25.44 6.26 -22.77
CA LYS A 204 -26.43 6.80 -23.73
C LYS A 204 -27.10 5.72 -24.59
N ASN A 205 -26.47 4.56 -24.68
CA ASN A 205 -26.94 3.44 -25.53
C ASN A 205 -26.31 2.11 -25.05
N THR A 206 -26.62 1.01 -25.72
CA THR A 206 -26.11 -0.32 -25.42
C THR A 206 -24.58 -0.38 -25.49
N VAL A 207 -23.95 0.29 -26.46
CA VAL A 207 -22.48 0.33 -26.56
C VAL A 207 -21.86 0.97 -25.32
N GLY A 208 -22.50 2.04 -24.81
CA GLY A 208 -22.09 2.66 -23.54
C GLY A 208 -22.19 1.71 -22.34
N ILE A 209 -23.21 0.83 -22.31
CA ILE A 209 -23.30 -0.22 -21.26
C ILE A 209 -22.11 -1.16 -21.36
N VAL A 210 -21.76 -1.64 -22.57
CA VAL A 210 -20.64 -2.58 -22.80
C VAL A 210 -19.31 -1.95 -22.38
N ILE A 211 -19.04 -0.70 -22.78
CA ILE A 211 -17.80 0.01 -22.42
C ILE A 211 -17.69 0.14 -20.90
N GLU A 212 -18.75 0.58 -20.22
CA GLU A 212 -18.72 0.74 -18.77
C GLU A 212 -18.65 -0.61 -18.03
N ALA A 213 -19.29 -1.66 -18.56
CA ALA A 213 -19.21 -3.00 -17.99
C ALA A 213 -17.78 -3.57 -18.03
N ILE A 214 -17.05 -3.35 -19.12
CA ILE A 214 -15.63 -3.74 -19.22
C ILE A 214 -14.80 -2.90 -18.26
N ARG A 215 -15.01 -1.59 -18.20
CA ARG A 215 -14.29 -0.67 -17.31
C ARG A 215 -14.49 -1.02 -15.82
N LEU A 216 -15.70 -1.43 -15.44
CA LEU A 216 -16.04 -1.81 -14.08
C LEU A 216 -15.69 -3.27 -13.74
N GLY A 217 -15.28 -4.08 -14.72
CA GLY A 217 -14.93 -5.48 -14.52
C GLY A 217 -16.13 -6.43 -14.45
N PHE A 218 -17.33 -5.99 -14.83
CA PHE A 218 -18.51 -6.85 -14.92
C PHE A 218 -18.42 -7.86 -16.06
N TYR A 219 -17.64 -7.55 -17.09
CA TYR A 219 -17.44 -8.36 -18.27
C TYR A 219 -15.99 -8.25 -18.77
N HIS A 220 -15.42 -9.38 -19.14
CA HIS A 220 -14.11 -9.48 -19.80
C HIS A 220 -14.31 -10.10 -21.17
N PRO A 221 -14.09 -9.36 -22.27
CA PRO A 221 -14.11 -9.96 -23.61
C PRO A 221 -12.94 -10.95 -23.72
N GLU A 222 -13.23 -12.11 -24.32
CA GLU A 222 -12.20 -13.12 -24.66
C GLU A 222 -11.29 -12.65 -25.77
#